data_1a1800e10e7d2cc2aaefe1b884279b91
#
_entry.id   1a1800e10e7d2cc2aaefe1b884279b91
#
_cell.length_a   1.000
_cell.length_b   1.000
_cell.length_c   1.000
_cell.angle_alpha   90.00
_cell.angle_beta   90.00
_cell.angle_gamma   90.00
#
_symmetry.space_group_name_H-M   'P 1'
#
loop_
_entity.id
_entity.type
_entity.pdbx_description
1 polymer ?
#
loop_
_entity_poly.entity_id
_entity_poly.type
_entity_poly.pdbx_seq_one_letter_code
_entity_poly.pdbx_strand_id
1 'polypeptide(L)'
;SGAAAGDTPKFLILDDILISLDMSNREIVLDIILREFTDYQLLILTHDRNFFELLRHRIKRFGQEDWKYIEMYECEKDGIPQPFIKTSDTYLEKAELYFHKKEYEIAGNFLRKEAEAFCKEFLPKKLHYTSEYNLHNLDGLITQCKVFAESAGLDKTLFEALDSHRKFVLNPTSHDSYDVPKFNNEVGNCLHTLKELREIKNEPFLKRGEQVEFELSDGTDTYKFEIKLEDDFRLLKEPS
;
A
#
# COMPACT_ATOMS: atom_id res chain seq x y z
N SER A 1 2.78 25.13 42.89
CA SER A 1 3.12 23.85 42.27
C SER A 1 1.90 23.25 41.60
N GLY A 2 1.67 23.63 40.35
CA GLY A 2 0.64 23.02 39.52
C GLY A 2 1.22 21.78 38.86
N ALA A 3 0.78 20.59 39.29
CA ALA A 3 0.98 19.39 38.49
C ALA A 3 0.23 19.58 37.20
N ALA A 4 0.91 19.53 36.06
CA ALA A 4 0.29 19.41 34.76
C ALA A 4 -0.57 18.17 34.79
N ALA A 5 -1.87 18.31 34.52
CA ALA A 5 -2.76 17.17 34.28
C ALA A 5 -2.18 16.41 33.09
N GLY A 6 -1.52 15.28 33.36
CA GLY A 6 -0.99 14.42 32.33
C GLY A 6 -2.15 13.96 31.46
N ASP A 7 -2.01 14.09 30.15
CA ASP A 7 -2.96 13.56 29.18
C ASP A 7 -3.13 12.06 29.46
N THR A 8 -4.29 11.71 30.00
CA THR A 8 -4.63 10.30 30.23
C THR A 8 -4.86 9.67 28.87
N PRO A 9 -4.11 8.61 28.50
CA PRO A 9 -4.31 7.97 27.20
C PRO A 9 -5.76 7.49 27.06
N LYS A 10 -6.39 7.86 25.96
CA LYS A 10 -7.75 7.47 25.63
C LYS A 10 -7.72 6.18 24.81
N PHE A 11 -8.42 5.16 25.25
CA PHE A 11 -8.52 3.88 24.55
C PHE A 11 -9.97 3.61 24.15
N LEU A 12 -10.17 3.08 22.96
CA LEU A 12 -11.44 2.53 22.52
C LEU A 12 -11.22 1.12 21.97
N ILE A 13 -11.82 0.13 22.64
CA ILE A 13 -11.75 -1.27 22.26
C ILE A 13 -13.10 -1.68 21.68
N LEU A 14 -13.06 -2.16 20.45
CA LEU A 14 -14.23 -2.62 19.70
C LEU A 14 -14.07 -4.12 19.43
N ASP A 15 -14.83 -4.94 20.16
CA ASP A 15 -14.77 -6.39 20.04
C ASP A 15 -16.04 -6.91 19.36
N ASP A 16 -15.90 -7.32 18.10
CA ASP A 16 -16.96 -7.90 17.25
C ASP A 16 -18.30 -7.11 17.18
N ILE A 17 -18.29 -5.85 17.59
CA ILE A 17 -19.52 -5.04 17.75
C ILE A 17 -20.28 -4.78 16.45
N LEU A 18 -19.62 -4.88 15.31
CA LEU A 18 -20.22 -4.57 14.00
C LEU A 18 -20.74 -5.82 13.28
N ILE A 19 -20.62 -7.01 13.85
CA ILE A 19 -20.99 -8.28 13.18
C ILE A 19 -22.49 -8.35 12.86
N SER A 20 -23.33 -7.77 13.72
CA SER A 20 -24.78 -7.75 13.52
C SER A 20 -25.26 -6.81 12.41
N LEU A 21 -24.38 -5.95 11.90
CA LEU A 21 -24.68 -5.03 10.81
C LEU A 21 -24.36 -5.64 9.45
N ASP A 22 -25.12 -5.27 8.44
CA ASP A 22 -24.74 -5.54 7.05
C ASP A 22 -23.46 -4.76 6.67
N MET A 23 -22.80 -5.17 5.60
CA MET A 23 -21.48 -4.63 5.20
C MET A 23 -21.54 -3.12 4.92
N SER A 24 -22.61 -2.62 4.33
CA SER A 24 -22.78 -1.19 4.02
C SER A 24 -22.87 -0.35 5.28
N ASN A 25 -23.62 -0.82 6.28
CA ASN A 25 -23.74 -0.15 7.57
C ASN A 25 -22.45 -0.23 8.39
N ARG A 26 -21.70 -1.34 8.29
CA ARG A 26 -20.35 -1.45 8.90
C ARG A 26 -19.40 -0.39 8.34
N GLU A 27 -19.42 -0.15 7.03
CA GLU A 27 -18.60 0.90 6.40
C GLU A 27 -18.91 2.29 6.96
N ILE A 28 -20.18 2.63 7.08
CA ILE A 28 -20.61 3.94 7.60
C ILE A 28 -20.16 4.13 9.05
N VAL A 29 -20.39 3.12 9.90
CA VAL A 29 -19.97 3.18 11.31
C VAL A 29 -18.45 3.27 11.43
N LEU A 30 -17.72 2.51 10.61
CA LEU A 30 -16.26 2.57 10.59
C LEU A 30 -15.75 3.96 10.19
N ASP A 31 -16.33 4.57 9.16
CA ASP A 31 -15.96 5.92 8.73
C ASP A 31 -16.20 6.96 9.84
N ILE A 32 -17.27 6.81 10.62
CA ILE A 32 -17.54 7.64 11.80
C ILE A 32 -16.47 7.41 12.87
N ILE A 33 -16.16 6.15 13.20
CA ILE A 33 -15.15 5.82 14.21
C ILE A 33 -13.79 6.41 13.83
N LEU A 34 -13.34 6.21 12.60
CA LEU A 34 -12.05 6.70 12.12
C LEU A 34 -11.95 8.24 12.08
N ARG A 35 -13.08 8.92 11.93
CA ARG A 35 -13.13 10.38 11.87
C ARG A 35 -13.27 11.04 13.24
N GLU A 36 -14.14 10.50 14.08
CA GLU A 36 -14.51 11.16 15.34
C GLU A 36 -13.60 10.77 16.52
N PHE A 37 -12.85 9.65 16.43
CA PHE A 37 -12.01 9.13 17.52
C PHE A 37 -10.51 9.21 17.19
N THR A 38 -10.09 10.29 16.54
CA THR A 38 -8.70 10.49 16.12
C THR A 38 -7.71 10.66 17.28
N ASP A 39 -8.18 11.09 18.45
CA ASP A 39 -7.40 11.24 19.68
C ASP A 39 -7.42 10.00 20.59
N TYR A 40 -8.04 8.90 20.11
CA TYR A 40 -8.09 7.62 20.81
C TYR A 40 -7.10 6.63 20.20
N GLN A 41 -6.49 5.81 21.04
CA GLN A 41 -5.90 4.56 20.59
C GLN A 41 -7.02 3.54 20.34
N LEU A 42 -7.22 3.19 19.08
CA LEU A 42 -8.27 2.25 18.69
C LEU A 42 -7.71 0.83 18.67
N LEU A 43 -8.45 -0.11 19.27
CA LEU A 43 -8.22 -1.54 19.14
C LEU A 43 -9.50 -2.19 18.61
N ILE A 44 -9.45 -2.71 17.40
CA ILE A 44 -10.61 -3.36 16.74
C ILE A 44 -10.31 -4.84 16.61
N LEU A 45 -11.14 -5.65 17.25
CA LEU A 45 -11.07 -7.12 17.20
C LEU A 45 -12.21 -7.64 16.34
N THR A 46 -11.94 -8.58 15.47
CA THR A 46 -12.97 -9.25 14.68
C THR A 46 -12.52 -10.64 14.24
N HIS A 47 -13.45 -11.56 14.17
CA HIS A 47 -13.25 -12.88 13.56
C HIS A 47 -13.75 -12.92 12.11
N ASP A 48 -14.40 -11.86 11.62
CA ASP A 48 -14.85 -11.74 10.23
C ASP A 48 -13.71 -11.27 9.33
N ARG A 49 -13.17 -12.19 8.52
CA ARG A 49 -12.08 -11.90 7.60
C ARG A 49 -12.44 -10.84 6.55
N ASN A 50 -13.68 -10.83 6.07
CA ASN A 50 -14.10 -9.84 5.07
C ASN A 50 -14.14 -8.44 5.68
N PHE A 51 -14.59 -8.33 6.92
CA PHE A 51 -14.56 -7.08 7.64
C PHE A 51 -13.14 -6.64 7.98
N PHE A 52 -12.23 -7.54 8.32
CA PHE A 52 -10.81 -7.24 8.52
C PHE A 52 -10.15 -6.67 7.25
N GLU A 53 -10.41 -7.25 6.08
CA GLU A 53 -9.89 -6.73 4.82
C GLU A 53 -10.54 -5.38 4.43
N LEU A 54 -11.82 -5.20 4.71
CA LEU A 54 -12.50 -3.91 4.56
C LEU A 54 -11.85 -2.82 5.43
N LEU A 55 -11.58 -3.12 6.71
CA LEU A 55 -10.86 -2.24 7.63
C LEU A 55 -9.51 -1.80 7.05
N ARG A 56 -8.69 -2.74 6.62
CA ARG A 56 -7.37 -2.45 6.02
C ARG A 56 -7.49 -1.51 4.83
N HIS A 57 -8.47 -1.77 3.95
CA HIS A 57 -8.70 -0.95 2.77
C HIS A 57 -9.17 0.47 3.14
N ARG A 58 -10.10 0.59 4.11
CA ARG A 58 -10.62 1.89 4.54
C ARG A 58 -9.58 2.73 5.25
N ILE A 59 -8.85 2.16 6.19
CA ILE A 59 -7.78 2.85 6.94
C ILE A 59 -6.72 3.41 5.98
N LYS A 60 -6.30 2.62 4.98
CA LYS A 60 -5.38 3.08 3.94
C LYS A 60 -5.94 4.29 3.17
N ARG A 61 -7.26 4.31 2.89
CA ARG A 61 -7.92 5.44 2.22
C ARG A 61 -7.95 6.72 3.08
N PHE A 62 -8.00 6.61 4.41
CA PHE A 62 -7.95 7.75 5.33
C PHE A 62 -6.52 8.28 5.57
N GLY A 63 -5.50 7.67 4.94
CA GLY A 63 -4.10 8.11 5.06
C GLY A 63 -3.52 7.92 6.47
N GLN A 64 -4.10 7.04 7.26
CA GLN A 64 -3.61 6.71 8.61
C GLN A 64 -2.60 5.57 8.50
N GLU A 65 -1.32 5.87 8.63
CA GLU A 65 -0.22 4.89 8.45
C GLU A 65 0.16 4.13 9.73
N ASP A 66 -0.29 4.60 10.91
CA ASP A 66 0.14 4.07 12.21
C ASP A 66 -0.61 2.80 12.68
N TRP A 67 -1.40 2.17 11.81
CA TRP A 67 -2.16 0.98 12.15
C TRP A 67 -1.33 -0.29 12.04
N LYS A 68 -1.41 -1.12 13.07
CA LYS A 68 -0.85 -2.47 13.07
C LYS A 68 -1.95 -3.50 12.87
N TYR A 69 -1.71 -4.45 11.97
CA TYR A 69 -2.64 -5.53 11.68
C TYR A 69 -2.05 -6.84 12.22
N ILE A 70 -2.84 -7.54 13.02
CA ILE A 70 -2.40 -8.78 13.68
C ILE A 70 -3.46 -9.83 13.38
N GLU A 71 -3.04 -10.98 12.86
CA GLU A 71 -3.89 -12.15 12.70
C GLU A 71 -3.52 -13.17 13.77
N MET A 72 -4.53 -13.70 14.46
CA MET A 72 -4.35 -14.77 15.45
C MET A 72 -4.98 -16.06 14.94
N TYR A 73 -4.23 -17.14 15.06
CA TYR A 73 -4.66 -18.48 14.69
C TYR A 73 -4.46 -19.42 15.88
N GLU A 74 -5.23 -20.48 15.92
CA GLU A 74 -4.93 -21.59 16.80
C GLU A 74 -3.90 -22.50 16.13
N CYS A 75 -2.86 -22.84 16.84
CA CYS A 75 -1.91 -23.89 16.45
C CYS A 75 -1.74 -24.89 17.59
N GLU A 76 -1.40 -26.12 17.24
CA GLU A 76 -1.09 -27.16 18.23
C GLU A 76 0.41 -27.26 18.41
N LYS A 77 0.87 -27.22 19.66
CA LYS A 77 2.25 -27.46 20.01
C LYS A 77 2.29 -28.48 21.16
N ASP A 78 2.94 -29.61 20.94
CA ASP A 78 3.04 -30.70 21.90
C ASP A 78 1.67 -31.23 22.37
N GLY A 79 0.66 -31.26 21.47
CA GLY A 79 -0.70 -31.68 21.76
C GLY A 79 -1.55 -30.64 22.52
N ILE A 80 -1.05 -29.42 22.70
CA ILE A 80 -1.73 -28.36 23.43
C ILE A 80 -2.09 -27.22 22.45
N PRO A 81 -3.38 -26.84 22.32
CA PRO A 81 -3.79 -25.66 21.55
C PRO A 81 -3.12 -24.40 22.10
N GLN A 82 -2.47 -23.64 21.23
CA GLN A 82 -1.81 -22.39 21.57
C GLN A 82 -2.15 -21.31 20.55
N PRO A 83 -2.27 -20.03 20.96
CA PRO A 83 -2.45 -18.94 20.02
C PRO A 83 -1.16 -18.70 19.23
N PHE A 84 -1.29 -18.67 17.92
CA PHE A 84 -0.24 -18.25 17.00
C PHE A 84 -0.57 -16.85 16.49
N ILE A 85 0.30 -15.91 16.81
CA ILE A 85 0.16 -14.51 16.36
C ILE A 85 0.97 -14.32 15.09
N LYS A 86 0.28 -14.01 14.01
CA LYS A 86 0.89 -13.65 12.75
C LYS A 86 0.85 -12.13 12.58
N THR A 87 2.00 -11.51 12.64
CA THR A 87 2.16 -10.12 12.21
C THR A 87 2.08 -10.06 10.69
N SER A 88 1.34 -9.08 10.14
CA SER A 88 1.28 -8.89 8.69
C SER A 88 2.56 -8.23 8.22
N ASP A 89 3.62 -9.03 8.00
CA ASP A 89 4.82 -8.51 7.36
C ASP A 89 4.49 -8.10 5.92
N THR A 90 5.06 -7.00 5.48
CA THR A 90 5.02 -6.56 4.08
C THR A 90 5.71 -7.60 3.19
N TYR A 91 5.46 -7.56 1.89
CA TYR A 91 6.20 -8.43 0.97
C TYR A 91 7.70 -8.18 1.04
N LEU A 92 8.11 -6.92 1.28
CA LEU A 92 9.51 -6.53 1.40
C LEU A 92 10.16 -7.14 2.66
N GLU A 93 9.49 -7.06 3.81
CA GLU A 93 9.97 -7.66 5.06
C GLU A 93 10.08 -9.19 4.95
N LYS A 94 9.10 -9.84 4.30
CA LYS A 94 9.18 -11.27 4.02
C LYS A 94 10.33 -11.63 3.10
N ALA A 95 10.52 -10.85 2.03
CA ALA A 95 11.64 -11.04 1.13
C ALA A 95 12.98 -10.94 1.87
N GLU A 96 13.13 -9.95 2.73
CA GLU A 96 14.32 -9.74 3.55
C GLU A 96 14.57 -10.90 4.52
N LEU A 97 13.51 -11.36 5.21
CA LEU A 97 13.60 -12.52 6.11
C LEU A 97 14.12 -13.77 5.39
N TYR A 98 13.56 -14.10 4.22
CA TYR A 98 13.97 -15.28 3.45
C TYR A 98 15.34 -15.08 2.79
N PHE A 99 15.69 -13.86 2.39
CA PHE A 99 17.03 -13.52 1.93
C PHE A 99 18.10 -13.81 3.00
N HIS A 100 17.87 -13.40 4.25
CA HIS A 100 18.77 -13.70 5.38
C HIS A 100 18.86 -15.21 5.69
N LYS A 101 17.77 -15.95 5.46
CA LYS A 101 17.77 -17.43 5.59
C LYS A 101 18.43 -18.14 4.42
N LYS A 102 18.94 -17.40 3.40
CA LYS A 102 19.50 -17.95 2.16
C LYS A 102 18.50 -18.70 1.27
N GLU A 103 17.22 -18.50 1.50
CA GLU A 103 16.12 -19.06 0.72
C GLU A 103 15.75 -18.12 -0.44
N TYR A 104 16.68 -17.99 -1.39
CA TYR A 104 16.63 -16.94 -2.44
C TYR A 104 15.44 -17.07 -3.37
N GLU A 105 14.99 -18.27 -3.66
CA GLU A 105 13.80 -18.51 -4.48
C GLU A 105 12.53 -17.94 -3.81
N ILE A 106 12.36 -18.21 -2.53
CA ILE A 106 11.21 -17.69 -1.76
C ILE A 106 11.32 -16.18 -1.63
N ALA A 107 12.52 -15.65 -1.36
CA ALA A 107 12.76 -14.21 -1.33
C ALA A 107 12.39 -13.55 -2.66
N GLY A 108 12.84 -14.13 -3.80
CA GLY A 108 12.53 -13.64 -5.14
C GLY A 108 11.02 -13.61 -5.46
N ASN A 109 10.27 -14.61 -5.01
CA ASN A 109 8.80 -14.62 -5.13
C ASN A 109 8.15 -13.46 -4.36
N PHE A 110 8.62 -13.15 -3.14
CA PHE A 110 8.13 -12.00 -2.40
C PHE A 110 8.55 -10.68 -3.02
N LEU A 111 9.78 -10.56 -3.55
CA LEU A 111 10.23 -9.39 -4.30
C LEU A 111 9.37 -9.15 -5.54
N ARG A 112 8.95 -10.21 -6.25
CA ARG A 112 8.04 -10.07 -7.38
C ARG A 112 6.68 -9.49 -6.95
N LYS A 113 6.08 -10.03 -5.88
CA LYS A 113 4.82 -9.50 -5.34
C LYS A 113 4.96 -8.05 -4.89
N GLU A 114 6.08 -7.71 -4.29
CA GLU A 114 6.41 -6.34 -3.91
C GLU A 114 6.51 -5.41 -5.13
N ALA A 115 7.22 -5.83 -6.17
CA ALA A 115 7.34 -5.07 -7.41
C ALA A 115 5.98 -4.82 -8.08
N GLU A 116 5.11 -5.84 -8.13
CA GLU A 116 3.76 -5.69 -8.67
C GLU A 116 2.90 -4.74 -7.82
N ALA A 117 2.98 -4.85 -6.49
CA ALA A 117 2.26 -3.97 -5.56
C ALA A 117 2.73 -2.52 -5.69
N PHE A 118 4.05 -2.31 -5.69
CA PHE A 118 4.66 -1.00 -5.84
C PHE A 118 4.25 -0.33 -7.16
N CYS A 119 4.37 -1.03 -8.29
CA CYS A 119 4.00 -0.48 -9.59
C CYS A 119 2.52 -0.07 -9.64
N LYS A 120 1.62 -0.87 -9.04
CA LYS A 120 0.19 -0.53 -8.96
C LYS A 120 -0.07 0.66 -8.02
N GLU A 121 0.70 0.83 -6.96
CA GLU A 121 0.58 1.98 -6.06
C GLU A 121 1.13 3.26 -6.69
N PHE A 122 2.23 3.14 -7.45
CA PHE A 122 2.88 4.25 -8.11
C PHE A 122 2.07 4.79 -9.30
N LEU A 123 1.43 3.92 -10.06
CA LEU A 123 0.69 4.29 -11.27
C LEU A 123 -0.75 4.70 -10.98
N PRO A 124 -1.28 5.70 -11.71
CA PRO A 124 -2.72 5.91 -11.78
C PRO A 124 -3.45 4.66 -12.25
N LYS A 125 -4.63 4.37 -11.69
CA LYS A 125 -5.42 3.15 -11.99
C LYS A 125 -5.64 2.89 -13.48
N LYS A 126 -5.84 3.94 -14.27
CA LYS A 126 -6.03 3.81 -15.73
C LYS A 126 -4.83 3.17 -16.45
N LEU A 127 -3.62 3.34 -15.91
CA LEU A 127 -2.39 2.79 -16.48
C LEU A 127 -2.09 1.36 -16.01
N HIS A 128 -2.96 0.77 -15.18
CA HIS A 128 -2.87 -0.66 -14.85
C HIS A 128 -3.37 -1.57 -15.97
N TYR A 129 -4.09 -1.00 -16.94
CA TYR A 129 -4.78 -1.74 -17.99
C TYR A 129 -4.24 -1.41 -19.37
N THR A 130 -4.28 -2.40 -20.25
CA THR A 130 -4.04 -2.21 -21.68
C THR A 130 -5.19 -1.46 -22.35
N SER A 131 -5.04 -1.05 -23.61
CA SER A 131 -6.15 -0.50 -24.43
C SER A 131 -7.35 -1.42 -24.53
N GLU A 132 -7.18 -2.72 -24.34
CA GLU A 132 -8.24 -3.74 -24.35
C GLU A 132 -8.82 -4.02 -22.96
N TYR A 133 -8.51 -3.18 -21.95
CA TYR A 133 -8.92 -3.33 -20.56
C TYR A 133 -8.44 -4.61 -19.86
N ASN A 134 -7.37 -5.24 -20.35
CA ASN A 134 -6.70 -6.33 -19.65
C ASN A 134 -5.66 -5.76 -18.68
N LEU A 135 -5.52 -6.35 -17.49
CA LEU A 135 -4.47 -5.97 -16.54
C LEU A 135 -3.09 -6.22 -17.16
N HIS A 136 -2.21 -5.25 -17.01
CA HIS A 136 -0.81 -5.43 -17.35
C HIS A 136 -0.17 -6.49 -16.45
N ASN A 137 0.69 -7.33 -17.04
CA ASN A 137 1.63 -8.13 -16.28
C ASN A 137 2.75 -7.25 -15.71
N LEU A 138 3.68 -7.81 -14.95
CA LEU A 138 4.77 -7.05 -14.33
C LEU A 138 5.62 -6.29 -15.37
N ASP A 139 5.88 -6.86 -16.54
CA ASP A 139 6.59 -6.20 -17.63
C ASP A 139 5.88 -4.94 -18.11
N GLY A 140 4.59 -5.06 -18.38
CA GLY A 140 3.74 -3.92 -18.77
C GLY A 140 3.66 -2.85 -17.68
N LEU A 141 3.51 -3.26 -16.41
CA LEU A 141 3.49 -2.32 -15.29
C LEU A 141 4.80 -1.53 -15.18
N ILE A 142 5.96 -2.19 -15.23
CA ILE A 142 7.27 -1.51 -15.18
C ILE A 142 7.45 -0.56 -16.37
N THR A 143 7.02 -0.98 -17.56
CA THR A 143 7.06 -0.12 -18.76
C THR A 143 6.19 1.13 -18.55
N GLN A 144 4.99 1.00 -18.02
CA GLN A 144 4.14 2.14 -17.70
C GLN A 144 4.76 3.03 -16.60
N CYS A 145 5.42 2.44 -15.60
CA CYS A 145 6.13 3.21 -14.57
C CYS A 145 7.26 4.06 -15.18
N LYS A 146 8.05 3.53 -16.12
CA LYS A 146 9.09 4.28 -16.80
C LYS A 146 8.53 5.48 -17.58
N VAL A 147 7.47 5.25 -18.36
CA VAL A 147 6.81 6.31 -19.13
C VAL A 147 6.20 7.37 -18.21
N PHE A 148 5.53 6.93 -17.14
CA PHE A 148 4.92 7.83 -16.17
C PHE A 148 5.97 8.65 -15.43
N ALA A 149 7.07 8.03 -14.96
CA ALA A 149 8.17 8.73 -14.29
C ALA A 149 8.79 9.80 -15.21
N GLU A 150 9.04 9.44 -16.47
CA GLU A 150 9.60 10.38 -17.47
C GLU A 150 8.63 11.57 -17.70
N SER A 151 7.34 11.32 -17.87
CA SER A 151 6.33 12.38 -18.04
C SER A 151 6.18 13.26 -16.80
N ALA A 152 6.39 12.71 -15.62
CA ALA A 152 6.38 13.45 -14.35
C ALA A 152 7.70 14.16 -14.03
N GLY A 153 8.73 14.03 -14.88
CA GLY A 153 10.06 14.61 -14.64
C GLY A 153 10.83 13.93 -13.50
N LEU A 154 10.49 12.67 -13.19
CA LEU A 154 11.19 11.86 -12.18
C LEU A 154 12.33 11.07 -12.83
N ASP A 155 13.33 10.72 -12.03
CA ASP A 155 14.41 9.83 -12.47
C ASP A 155 13.88 8.41 -12.71
N LYS A 156 14.14 7.87 -13.90
CA LYS A 156 13.71 6.53 -14.30
C LYS A 156 14.74 5.43 -14.03
N THR A 157 15.93 5.78 -13.53
CA THR A 157 17.05 4.84 -13.33
C THR A 157 16.66 3.64 -12.48
N LEU A 158 15.91 3.84 -11.38
CA LEU A 158 15.45 2.75 -10.53
C LEU A 158 14.42 1.84 -11.22
N PHE A 159 13.59 2.37 -12.11
CA PHE A 159 12.65 1.56 -12.90
C PHE A 159 13.37 0.77 -13.99
N GLU A 160 14.45 1.30 -14.55
CA GLU A 160 15.32 0.56 -15.49
C GLU A 160 16.06 -0.58 -14.78
N ALA A 161 16.56 -0.34 -13.56
CA ALA A 161 17.12 -1.37 -12.71
C ALA A 161 16.09 -2.45 -12.35
N LEU A 162 14.85 -2.06 -12.00
CA LEU A 162 13.76 -2.99 -11.72
C LEU A 162 13.42 -3.86 -12.94
N ASP A 163 13.43 -3.30 -14.16
CA ASP A 163 13.23 -4.07 -15.39
C ASP A 163 14.34 -5.11 -15.61
N SER A 164 15.58 -4.75 -15.30
CA SER A 164 16.69 -5.71 -15.31
C SER A 164 16.47 -6.84 -14.30
N HIS A 165 16.12 -6.49 -13.05
CA HIS A 165 15.83 -7.48 -12.01
C HIS A 165 14.63 -8.37 -12.37
N ARG A 166 13.63 -7.84 -13.08
CA ARG A 166 12.50 -8.64 -13.58
C ARG A 166 12.99 -9.81 -14.44
N LYS A 167 13.92 -9.57 -15.33
CA LYS A 167 14.43 -10.59 -16.26
C LYS A 167 15.26 -11.66 -15.56
N PHE A 168 16.11 -11.25 -14.63
CA PHE A 168 17.13 -12.12 -14.05
C PHE A 168 16.79 -12.66 -12.66
N VAL A 169 15.85 -12.04 -11.93
CA VAL A 169 15.48 -12.45 -10.58
C VAL A 169 13.98 -12.79 -10.48
N LEU A 170 13.11 -11.84 -10.81
CA LEU A 170 11.69 -11.94 -10.48
C LEU A 170 10.93 -12.96 -11.34
N ASN A 171 11.24 -13.06 -12.63
CA ASN A 171 10.63 -14.05 -13.51
C ASN A 171 11.15 -15.47 -13.23
N PRO A 172 12.47 -15.72 -13.15
CA PRO A 172 12.98 -17.06 -12.88
C PRO A 172 12.52 -17.65 -11.56
N THR A 173 12.42 -16.84 -10.49
CA THR A 173 11.95 -17.32 -9.17
C THR A 173 10.46 -17.63 -9.12
N SER A 174 9.69 -17.25 -10.14
CA SER A 174 8.23 -17.47 -10.20
C SER A 174 7.83 -18.60 -11.14
N HIS A 175 8.77 -19.18 -11.87
CA HIS A 175 8.57 -20.29 -12.78
C HIS A 175 9.49 -21.44 -12.36
N ASP A 176 9.01 -22.67 -12.58
CA ASP A 176 9.82 -23.89 -12.40
C ASP A 176 10.89 -23.94 -13.49
N SER A 177 11.97 -23.16 -13.32
CA SER A 177 13.10 -23.10 -14.22
C SER A 177 14.35 -23.56 -13.49
N TYR A 178 15.17 -24.39 -14.15
CA TYR A 178 16.45 -24.87 -13.62
C TYR A 178 17.49 -23.77 -13.41
N ASP A 179 17.25 -22.57 -13.94
CA ASP A 179 18.13 -21.39 -13.88
C ASP A 179 17.68 -20.35 -12.84
N VAL A 180 17.16 -20.80 -11.69
CA VAL A 180 16.84 -19.87 -10.60
C VAL A 180 18.13 -19.19 -10.14
N PRO A 181 18.18 -17.85 -10.05
CA PRO A 181 19.34 -17.14 -9.54
C PRO A 181 19.64 -17.58 -8.12
N LYS A 182 20.74 -18.31 -7.95
CA LYS A 182 21.20 -18.84 -6.66
C LYS A 182 22.14 -17.88 -5.94
N PHE A 183 22.29 -16.66 -6.50
CA PHE A 183 23.35 -15.76 -6.08
C PHE A 183 22.80 -14.67 -5.16
N ASN A 184 23.50 -14.52 -4.04
CA ASN A 184 23.23 -13.53 -3.01
C ASN A 184 23.16 -12.09 -3.57
N ASN A 185 24.02 -11.79 -4.55
CA ASN A 185 24.17 -10.43 -5.07
C ASN A 185 22.95 -9.97 -5.90
N GLU A 186 22.42 -10.83 -6.77
CA GLU A 186 21.30 -10.45 -7.64
C GLU A 186 20.02 -10.23 -6.86
N VAL A 187 19.72 -11.14 -5.93
CA VAL A 187 18.53 -11.02 -5.05
C VAL A 187 18.72 -9.86 -4.08
N GLY A 188 19.92 -9.67 -3.55
CA GLY A 188 20.26 -8.55 -2.67
C GLY A 188 20.14 -7.19 -3.37
N ASN A 189 20.62 -7.08 -4.62
CA ASN A 189 20.48 -5.85 -5.41
C ASN A 189 19.03 -5.56 -5.75
N CYS A 190 18.23 -6.59 -6.08
CA CYS A 190 16.81 -6.43 -6.32
C CYS A 190 16.05 -5.95 -5.05
N LEU A 191 16.38 -6.52 -3.89
CA LEU A 191 15.84 -6.09 -2.61
C LEU A 191 16.19 -4.60 -2.33
N HIS A 192 17.43 -4.21 -2.59
CA HIS A 192 17.89 -2.83 -2.41
C HIS A 192 17.13 -1.87 -3.33
N THR A 193 17.04 -2.18 -4.63
CA THR A 193 16.29 -1.37 -5.61
C THR A 193 14.83 -1.17 -5.20
N LEU A 194 14.16 -2.23 -4.69
CA LEU A 194 12.77 -2.10 -4.25
C LEU A 194 12.64 -1.27 -2.96
N LYS A 195 13.64 -1.29 -2.06
CA LYS A 195 13.69 -0.40 -0.91
C LYS A 195 13.84 1.05 -1.34
N GLU A 196 14.75 1.34 -2.26
CA GLU A 196 14.94 2.70 -2.81
C GLU A 196 13.70 3.21 -3.53
N LEU A 197 13.03 2.35 -4.31
CA LEU A 197 11.75 2.69 -4.96
C LEU A 197 10.66 3.07 -3.94
N ARG A 198 10.60 2.42 -2.78
CA ARG A 198 9.66 2.77 -1.72
C ARG A 198 9.94 4.14 -1.08
N GLU A 199 11.18 4.61 -1.14
CA GLU A 199 11.57 5.95 -0.68
C GLU A 199 11.20 7.06 -1.70
N ILE A 200 10.81 6.72 -2.94
CA ILE A 200 10.32 7.70 -3.89
C ILE A 200 8.99 8.27 -3.37
N LYS A 201 9.08 9.45 -2.78
CA LYS A 201 7.92 10.19 -2.32
C LYS A 201 7.17 10.74 -3.53
N ASN A 202 6.14 10.02 -3.93
CA ASN A 202 5.18 10.50 -4.91
C ASN A 202 4.09 11.26 -4.14
N GLU A 203 4.47 12.41 -3.59
CA GLU A 203 3.52 13.27 -2.87
C GLU A 203 2.48 13.80 -3.88
N PRO A 204 1.19 13.56 -3.67
CA PRO A 204 0.18 14.14 -4.52
C PRO A 204 0.18 15.66 -4.38
N PHE A 205 -0.01 16.37 -5.48
CA PHE A 205 -0.12 17.83 -5.47
C PHE A 205 -1.27 18.32 -4.60
N LEU A 206 -2.38 17.59 -4.62
CA LEU A 206 -3.54 17.77 -3.75
C LEU A 206 -3.98 16.41 -3.23
N LYS A 207 -4.31 16.34 -1.95
CA LYS A 207 -4.71 15.10 -1.28
C LYS A 207 -6.22 14.92 -1.31
N ARG A 208 -6.64 13.67 -1.25
CA ARG A 208 -8.03 13.31 -1.09
C ARG A 208 -8.63 14.03 0.13
N GLY A 209 -9.83 14.56 -0.04
CA GLY A 209 -10.55 15.31 0.99
C GLY A 209 -10.17 16.78 1.11
N GLU A 210 -9.12 17.23 0.42
CA GLU A 210 -8.82 18.66 0.32
C GLU A 210 -9.89 19.37 -0.50
N GLN A 211 -10.21 20.58 -0.08
CA GLN A 211 -11.11 21.50 -0.81
C GLN A 211 -10.27 22.43 -1.65
N VAL A 212 -10.62 22.54 -2.91
CA VAL A 212 -9.98 23.45 -3.86
C VAL A 212 -11.01 24.46 -4.34
N GLU A 213 -10.70 25.73 -4.14
CA GLU A 213 -11.49 26.82 -4.68
C GLU A 213 -10.83 27.37 -5.94
N PHE A 214 -11.62 27.61 -6.98
CA PHE A 214 -11.16 28.30 -8.16
C PHE A 214 -12.26 29.19 -8.73
N GLU A 215 -11.85 30.22 -9.45
CA GLU A 215 -12.75 31.19 -10.05
C GLU A 215 -12.63 31.11 -11.58
N LEU A 216 -13.76 31.10 -12.24
CA LEU A 216 -13.85 31.27 -13.70
C LEU A 216 -14.66 32.53 -14.02
N SER A 217 -14.18 33.33 -14.96
CA SER A 217 -14.92 34.51 -15.46
C SER A 217 -15.23 34.33 -16.94
N ASP A 218 -16.46 34.65 -17.31
CA ASP A 218 -16.88 34.71 -18.72
C ASP A 218 -16.70 36.10 -19.33
N GLY A 219 -16.07 37.02 -18.58
CA GLY A 219 -15.87 38.42 -18.99
C GLY A 219 -16.95 39.37 -18.49
N THR A 220 -18.07 38.86 -17.98
CA THR A 220 -19.18 39.64 -17.39
C THR A 220 -19.36 39.27 -15.92
N ASP A 221 -19.42 37.99 -15.64
CA ASP A 221 -19.62 37.44 -14.32
C ASP A 221 -18.42 36.56 -13.88
N THR A 222 -18.21 36.47 -12.56
CA THR A 222 -17.18 35.59 -11.96
C THR A 222 -17.87 34.52 -11.13
N TYR A 223 -17.59 33.29 -11.48
CA TYR A 223 -18.15 32.10 -10.85
C TYR A 223 -17.08 31.48 -9.91
N LYS A 224 -17.47 31.23 -8.66
CA LYS A 224 -16.63 30.51 -7.68
C LYS A 224 -17.04 29.07 -7.62
N PHE A 225 -16.06 28.19 -7.70
CA PHE A 225 -16.25 26.75 -7.60
C PHE A 225 -15.47 26.23 -6.43
N GLU A 226 -16.14 25.41 -5.62
CA GLU A 226 -15.52 24.64 -4.54
C GLU A 226 -15.63 23.16 -4.91
N ILE A 227 -14.49 22.49 -5.02
CA ILE A 227 -14.42 21.08 -5.34
C ILE A 227 -13.76 20.34 -4.17
N LYS A 228 -14.46 19.33 -3.65
CA LYS A 228 -13.89 18.38 -2.73
C LYS A 228 -13.32 17.20 -3.50
N LEU A 229 -12.03 16.96 -3.35
CA LEU A 229 -11.37 15.87 -4.05
C LEU A 229 -11.77 14.50 -3.47
N GLU A 230 -12.26 13.62 -4.32
CA GLU A 230 -12.58 12.23 -3.96
C GLU A 230 -11.36 11.31 -4.03
N ASP A 231 -10.29 11.74 -4.73
CA ASP A 231 -9.03 11.00 -4.89
C ASP A 231 -7.85 11.98 -4.91
N ASP A 232 -6.64 11.47 -4.74
CA ASP A 232 -5.42 12.27 -4.83
C ASP A 232 -5.25 12.85 -6.24
N PHE A 233 -4.88 14.12 -6.32
CA PHE A 233 -4.59 14.80 -7.57
C PHE A 233 -3.07 14.92 -7.73
N ARG A 234 -2.54 14.36 -8.81
CA ARG A 234 -1.11 14.39 -9.14
C ARG A 234 -0.87 15.28 -10.34
N LEU A 235 0.09 16.18 -10.21
CA LEU A 235 0.51 17.02 -11.32
C LEU A 235 1.44 16.21 -12.22
N LEU A 236 1.03 16.01 -13.48
CA LEU A 236 1.89 15.49 -14.52
C LEU A 236 2.54 16.69 -15.24
N LYS A 237 3.87 16.75 -15.24
CA LYS A 237 4.59 17.73 -16.04
C LYS A 237 4.60 17.23 -17.48
N GLU A 238 3.95 17.96 -18.39
CA GLU A 238 4.13 17.70 -19.81
C GLU A 238 5.56 18.04 -20.22
N PRO A 239 6.24 17.19 -21.00
CA PRO A 239 7.54 17.56 -21.55
C PRO A 239 7.36 18.78 -22.47
N SER A 240 8.19 19.79 -22.22
CA SER A 240 8.27 21.01 -23.03
C SER A 240 8.88 20.75 -24.40
#